data_4f48320ec67d1e11863ae60ecb621e78
#
_entry.id   4f48320ec67d1e11863ae60ecb621e78
#
_cell.length_a   1.000
_cell.length_b   1.000
_cell.length_c   1.000
_cell.angle_alpha   90.00
_cell.angle_beta   90.00
_cell.angle_gamma   90.00
#
_symmetry.space_group_name_H-M   'P 1'
#
loop_
_entity.id
_entity.type
_entity.pdbx_description
1 polymer ?
#
loop_
_entity_poly.entity_id
_entity_poly.type
_entity_poly.pdbx_seq_one_letter_code
_entity_poly.pdbx_strand_id
1 'polypeptide(L)'
;FLLFCGGYVHAQELGLDSARIHYRQGHREVDVLFRDNRAELERFIRTLREEHGAGRLESVVIRSWASPEGVNRLNEVLSERRADSLKAYLVRHAGIPDSLICIHGEGIAWDMLRQMVAASDILYKEEVLHILDHTPVWVFDKAGRVVDGRKKRLMDLRGGMPYTYMLENFFPDLRSSLSVACYRKPEPPVKVIPQKETKVKEPEPALQPDSVAETTSEPATVRQEATVQPQRPTVQRLAVKTNLLY
;
A
#
# COMPACT_ATOMS: atom_id res chain seq x y z
N PHE A 1 -14.01 -44.83 -13.36
CA PHE A 1 -14.93 -43.68 -13.08
C PHE A 1 -14.19 -42.70 -12.20
N LEU A 2 -13.59 -41.71 -12.82
CA LEU A 2 -12.89 -40.62 -12.12
C LEU A 2 -13.92 -39.52 -11.82
N LEU A 3 -14.30 -39.36 -10.58
CA LEU A 3 -15.07 -38.24 -10.08
C LEU A 3 -14.13 -37.01 -10.01
N PHE A 4 -14.27 -36.12 -10.99
CA PHE A 4 -13.73 -34.76 -10.89
C PHE A 4 -14.56 -33.98 -9.86
N CYS A 5 -14.08 -33.85 -8.63
CA CYS A 5 -14.53 -32.81 -7.71
C CYS A 5 -14.03 -31.48 -8.27
N GLY A 6 -14.83 -30.82 -9.08
CA GLY A 6 -14.63 -29.45 -9.50
C GLY A 6 -14.82 -28.52 -8.30
N GLY A 7 -13.75 -28.27 -7.52
CA GLY A 7 -13.73 -27.20 -6.54
C GLY A 7 -13.82 -25.86 -7.28
N TYR A 8 -14.94 -25.18 -7.21
CA TYR A 8 -15.05 -23.78 -7.59
C TYR A 8 -14.16 -22.98 -6.63
N VAL A 9 -12.98 -22.57 -7.10
CA VAL A 9 -12.18 -21.55 -6.41
C VAL A 9 -12.94 -20.24 -6.60
N HIS A 10 -13.72 -19.86 -5.60
CA HIS A 10 -14.32 -18.53 -5.54
C HIS A 10 -13.18 -17.53 -5.41
N ALA A 11 -12.91 -16.75 -6.44
CA ALA A 11 -12.00 -15.62 -6.33
C ALA A 11 -12.62 -14.63 -5.35
N GLN A 12 -12.00 -14.52 -4.17
CA GLN A 12 -12.49 -13.62 -3.12
C GLN A 12 -12.32 -12.17 -3.56
N GLU A 13 -13.40 -11.41 -3.57
CA GLU A 13 -13.40 -10.03 -4.03
C GLU A 13 -12.68 -9.12 -3.01
N LEU A 14 -11.74 -8.28 -3.48
CA LEU A 14 -11.01 -7.33 -2.65
C LEU A 14 -11.78 -6.02 -2.49
N GLY A 15 -11.79 -5.50 -1.26
CA GLY A 15 -12.22 -4.15 -0.93
C GLY A 15 -11.00 -3.24 -0.83
N LEU A 16 -11.19 -1.97 -1.17
CA LEU A 16 -10.20 -0.91 -1.00
C LEU A 16 -10.80 0.24 -0.22
N ASP A 17 -10.06 0.77 0.74
CA ASP A 17 -10.34 2.03 1.41
C ASP A 17 -9.07 2.88 1.40
N SER A 18 -9.22 4.21 1.39
CA SER A 18 -8.08 5.11 1.34
C SER A 18 -8.29 6.34 2.20
N ALA A 19 -7.18 6.91 2.69
CA ALA A 19 -7.16 8.18 3.41
C ALA A 19 -6.00 9.04 2.91
N ARG A 20 -6.25 10.34 2.73
CA ARG A 20 -5.22 11.32 2.40
C ARG A 20 -4.95 12.22 3.59
N ILE A 21 -3.71 12.26 4.04
CA ILE A 21 -3.27 13.06 5.19
C ILE A 21 -2.37 14.17 4.72
N HIS A 22 -2.69 15.40 5.12
CA HIS A 22 -1.96 16.61 4.76
C HIS A 22 -0.97 17.04 5.84
N TYR A 23 0.13 17.65 5.42
CA TYR A 23 1.20 18.12 6.30
C TYR A 23 1.42 19.63 6.17
N ARG A 24 1.79 20.24 7.29
CA ARG A 24 2.31 21.62 7.27
C ARG A 24 3.64 21.65 6.52
N GLN A 25 3.97 22.81 5.97
CA GLN A 25 5.22 23.02 5.26
C GLN A 25 6.43 22.66 6.14
N GLY A 26 7.32 21.80 5.63
CA GLY A 26 8.52 21.36 6.34
C GLY A 26 8.30 20.39 7.49
N HIS A 27 7.05 20.08 7.85
CA HIS A 27 6.72 19.14 8.93
C HIS A 27 6.52 17.73 8.42
N ARG A 28 6.84 16.76 9.26
CA ARG A 28 6.65 15.32 9.03
C ARG A 28 5.62 14.70 9.96
N GLU A 29 5.34 15.36 11.07
CA GLU A 29 4.44 14.89 12.12
C GLU A 29 3.00 14.91 11.62
N VAL A 30 2.22 13.89 12.00
CA VAL A 30 0.78 13.83 11.73
C VAL A 30 0.07 14.81 12.67
N ASP A 31 -0.37 15.93 12.10
CA ASP A 31 -1.16 16.94 12.82
C ASP A 31 -2.65 16.68 12.55
N VAL A 32 -3.33 16.08 13.54
CA VAL A 32 -4.76 15.74 13.45
C VAL A 32 -5.69 16.96 13.36
N LEU A 33 -5.20 18.15 13.73
CA LEU A 33 -5.99 19.39 13.68
C LEU A 33 -5.77 20.15 12.37
N PHE A 34 -4.89 19.66 11.50
CA PHE A 34 -4.62 20.32 10.24
C PHE A 34 -5.58 19.85 9.15
N ARG A 35 -6.31 20.78 8.54
CA ARG A 35 -7.32 20.52 7.50
C ARG A 35 -8.35 19.47 7.97
N ASP A 36 -8.63 18.49 7.13
CA ASP A 36 -9.56 17.39 7.32
C ASP A 36 -8.92 16.12 7.90
N ASN A 37 -7.65 16.19 8.29
CA ASN A 37 -6.89 15.04 8.80
C ASN A 37 -7.61 14.25 9.90
N ARG A 38 -8.33 14.95 10.81
CA ARG A 38 -9.06 14.28 11.89
C ARG A 38 -10.12 13.33 11.34
N ALA A 39 -10.98 13.83 10.47
CA ALA A 39 -12.07 13.06 9.90
C ALA A 39 -11.55 11.87 9.06
N GLU A 40 -10.52 12.12 8.24
CA GLU A 40 -9.86 11.10 7.42
C GLU A 40 -9.22 10.01 8.27
N LEU A 41 -8.46 10.38 9.31
CA LEU A 41 -7.81 9.43 10.21
C LEU A 41 -8.82 8.61 11.02
N GLU A 42 -9.84 9.24 11.61
CA GLU A 42 -10.86 8.56 12.41
C GLU A 42 -11.63 7.55 11.56
N ARG A 43 -12.01 7.92 10.35
CA ARG A 43 -12.69 7.03 9.40
C ARG A 43 -11.78 5.86 9.02
N PHE A 44 -10.56 6.12 8.56
CA PHE A 44 -9.63 5.10 8.09
C PHE A 44 -9.19 4.15 9.21
N ILE A 45 -8.89 4.65 10.40
CA ILE A 45 -8.55 3.84 11.58
C ILE A 45 -9.70 2.90 11.96
N ARG A 46 -10.94 3.37 11.87
CA ARG A 46 -12.11 2.52 12.11
C ARG A 46 -12.16 1.37 11.12
N THR A 47 -12.04 1.63 9.82
CA THR A 47 -11.94 0.58 8.79
C THR A 47 -10.80 -0.41 9.08
N LEU A 48 -9.60 0.09 9.40
CA LEU A 48 -8.47 -0.77 9.71
C LEU A 48 -8.73 -1.71 10.89
N ARG A 49 -9.34 -1.19 11.97
CA ARG A 49 -9.70 -1.98 13.15
C ARG A 49 -10.74 -3.03 12.85
N GLU A 50 -11.79 -2.66 12.12
CA GLU A 50 -12.89 -3.55 11.73
C GLU A 50 -12.38 -4.68 10.83
N GLU A 51 -11.61 -4.35 9.80
CA GLU A 51 -11.11 -5.34 8.85
C GLU A 51 -10.00 -6.22 9.43
N HIS A 52 -9.14 -5.66 10.29
CA HIS A 52 -8.13 -6.43 11.00
C HIS A 52 -8.76 -7.36 12.06
N GLY A 53 -9.69 -6.84 12.87
CA GLY A 53 -10.40 -7.64 13.87
C GLY A 53 -11.20 -8.80 13.28
N ALA A 54 -11.69 -8.64 12.06
CA ALA A 54 -12.37 -9.69 11.30
C ALA A 54 -11.42 -10.62 10.53
N GLY A 55 -10.10 -10.43 10.63
CA GLY A 55 -9.10 -11.22 9.92
C GLY A 55 -9.11 -11.04 8.40
N ARG A 56 -9.67 -9.94 7.89
CA ARG A 56 -9.80 -9.65 6.46
C ARG A 56 -8.76 -8.69 5.91
N LEU A 57 -8.11 -7.87 6.76
CA LEU A 57 -7.10 -6.91 6.32
C LEU A 57 -5.87 -7.64 5.75
N GLU A 58 -5.55 -7.36 4.48
CA GLU A 58 -4.42 -7.97 3.78
C GLU A 58 -3.16 -7.08 3.88
N SER A 59 -3.31 -5.80 3.58
CA SER A 59 -2.19 -4.86 3.59
C SER A 59 -2.65 -3.41 3.67
N VAL A 60 -1.73 -2.56 4.10
CA VAL A 60 -1.85 -1.10 4.00
C VAL A 60 -0.61 -0.58 3.27
N VAL A 61 -0.80 0.22 2.24
CA VAL A 61 0.29 0.86 1.50
C VAL A 61 0.22 2.36 1.73
N ILE A 62 1.30 2.96 2.23
CA ILE A 62 1.42 4.40 2.46
C ILE A 62 2.39 4.97 1.42
N ARG A 63 1.95 5.92 0.63
CA ARG A 63 2.76 6.72 -0.28
C ARG A 63 2.78 8.16 0.18
N SER A 64 3.95 8.77 0.31
CA SER A 64 4.11 10.12 0.83
C SER A 64 4.91 10.99 -0.12
N TRP A 65 4.50 12.23 -0.25
CA TRP A 65 5.14 13.21 -1.13
C TRP A 65 5.52 14.48 -0.36
N ALA A 66 6.48 15.20 -0.96
CA ALA A 66 6.81 16.57 -0.61
C ALA A 66 6.50 17.49 -1.81
N SER A 67 6.16 18.73 -1.53
CA SER A 67 6.01 19.77 -2.56
C SER A 67 7.37 20.26 -3.08
N PRO A 68 7.43 20.85 -4.29
CA PRO A 68 8.69 21.30 -4.90
C PRO A 68 9.41 22.46 -4.22
N GLU A 69 8.82 23.08 -3.23
CA GLU A 69 9.45 24.18 -2.49
C GLU A 69 10.63 23.69 -1.62
N GLY A 70 11.46 24.64 -1.18
CA GLY A 70 12.62 24.31 -0.34
C GLY A 70 13.74 23.60 -1.10
N VAL A 71 14.56 22.83 -0.41
CA VAL A 71 15.70 22.11 -0.98
C VAL A 71 15.26 20.70 -1.41
N ASN A 72 15.41 20.37 -2.70
CA ASN A 72 14.94 19.09 -3.25
C ASN A 72 15.44 17.87 -2.48
N ARG A 73 16.75 17.80 -2.14
CA ARG A 73 17.30 16.68 -1.38
C ARG A 73 16.64 16.50 -0.01
N LEU A 74 16.29 17.61 0.66
CA LEU A 74 15.58 17.55 1.94
C LEU A 74 14.14 17.08 1.75
N ASN A 75 13.51 17.43 0.63
CA ASN A 75 12.15 17.00 0.29
C ASN A 75 12.06 15.50 0.01
N GLU A 76 13.09 14.91 -0.61
CA GLU A 76 13.18 13.44 -0.78
C GLU A 76 13.14 12.74 0.59
N VAL A 77 14.05 13.13 1.50
CA VAL A 77 14.07 12.60 2.87
C VAL A 77 12.79 12.93 3.65
N LEU A 78 12.18 14.10 3.42
CA LEU A 78 10.95 14.50 4.09
C LEU A 78 9.77 13.60 3.72
N SER A 79 9.68 13.16 2.45
CA SER A 79 8.65 12.24 2.01
C SER A 79 8.74 10.89 2.73
N GLU A 80 9.93 10.33 2.86
CA GLU A 80 10.17 9.09 3.62
C GLU A 80 9.76 9.24 5.09
N ARG A 81 10.23 10.33 5.74
CA ARG A 81 9.91 10.58 7.16
C ARG A 81 8.42 10.80 7.42
N ARG A 82 7.67 11.33 6.45
CA ARG A 82 6.20 11.43 6.53
C ARG A 82 5.54 10.06 6.48
N ALA A 83 6.00 9.19 5.58
CA ALA A 83 5.51 7.82 5.49
C ALA A 83 5.76 7.06 6.82
N ASP A 84 6.97 7.17 7.39
CA ASP A 84 7.31 6.59 8.69
C ASP A 84 6.42 7.12 9.82
N SER A 85 6.22 8.44 9.88
CA SER A 85 5.39 9.06 10.92
C SER A 85 3.94 8.60 10.83
N LEU A 86 3.39 8.50 9.62
CA LEU A 86 2.02 8.03 9.43
C LEU A 86 1.89 6.54 9.74
N LYS A 87 2.87 5.72 9.35
CA LYS A 87 2.92 4.30 9.74
C LYS A 87 2.89 4.14 11.25
N ALA A 88 3.78 4.84 11.97
CA ALA A 88 3.83 4.79 13.43
C ALA A 88 2.52 5.25 14.07
N TYR A 89 1.87 6.24 13.48
CA TYR A 89 0.56 6.72 13.92
C TYR A 89 -0.52 5.64 13.74
N LEU A 90 -0.61 5.01 12.57
CA LEU A 90 -1.61 3.97 12.28
C LEU A 90 -1.38 2.72 13.14
N VAL A 91 -0.15 2.24 13.30
CA VAL A 91 0.16 1.11 14.21
C VAL A 91 -0.35 1.39 15.61
N ARG A 92 -0.04 2.58 16.16
CA ARG A 92 -0.45 2.96 17.52
C ARG A 92 -1.96 3.08 17.68
N HIS A 93 -2.62 3.74 16.71
CA HIS A 93 -4.02 4.11 16.86
C HIS A 93 -4.99 3.08 16.26
N ALA A 94 -4.63 2.35 15.22
CA ALA A 94 -5.44 1.26 14.69
C ALA A 94 -5.19 -0.07 15.40
N GLY A 95 -4.03 -0.26 16.03
CA GLY A 95 -3.64 -1.51 16.68
C GLY A 95 -3.34 -2.64 15.69
N ILE A 96 -2.95 -2.29 14.47
CA ILE A 96 -2.57 -3.26 13.43
C ILE A 96 -1.07 -3.55 13.47
N PRO A 97 -0.63 -4.76 13.09
CA PRO A 97 0.78 -5.11 13.06
C PRO A 97 1.57 -4.26 12.07
N ASP A 98 2.79 -3.88 12.44
CA ASP A 98 3.73 -3.14 11.58
C ASP A 98 4.00 -3.87 10.24
N SER A 99 3.99 -5.20 10.26
CA SER A 99 4.22 -6.05 9.09
C SER A 99 3.15 -5.94 8.00
N LEU A 100 1.96 -5.46 8.33
CA LEU A 100 0.90 -5.22 7.34
C LEU A 100 1.05 -3.89 6.61
N ILE A 101 1.98 -3.01 7.03
CA ILE A 101 2.13 -1.67 6.47
C ILE A 101 3.41 -1.55 5.67
N CYS A 102 3.27 -1.37 4.36
CA CYS A 102 4.35 -0.98 3.45
C CYS A 102 4.37 0.54 3.28
N ILE A 103 5.57 1.13 3.24
CA ILE A 103 5.74 2.58 3.06
C ILE A 103 6.61 2.89 1.84
N HIS A 104 6.28 4.00 1.18
CA HIS A 104 7.03 4.56 0.05
C HIS A 104 7.16 6.07 0.21
N GLY A 105 8.40 6.55 0.30
CA GLY A 105 8.72 7.96 0.14
C GLY A 105 8.89 8.25 -1.34
N GLU A 106 7.91 8.92 -1.94
CA GLU A 106 7.85 9.19 -3.38
C GLU A 106 8.63 10.45 -3.80
N GLY A 107 9.30 11.08 -2.83
CA GLY A 107 10.06 12.29 -3.07
C GLY A 107 9.17 13.50 -3.38
N ILE A 108 9.56 14.27 -4.40
CA ILE A 108 8.85 15.48 -4.80
C ILE A 108 7.69 15.11 -5.75
N ALA A 109 6.51 15.64 -5.48
CA ALA A 109 5.27 15.36 -6.19
C ALA A 109 5.20 16.01 -7.59
N TRP A 110 6.19 15.78 -8.46
CA TRP A 110 6.26 16.39 -9.77
C TRP A 110 5.10 15.98 -10.70
N ASP A 111 4.73 14.69 -10.68
CA ASP A 111 3.65 14.17 -11.53
C ASP A 111 2.28 14.68 -11.08
N MET A 112 2.08 14.78 -9.76
CA MET A 112 0.85 15.38 -9.22
C MET A 112 0.77 16.86 -9.57
N LEU A 113 1.88 17.62 -9.46
CA LEU A 113 1.94 19.01 -9.87
C LEU A 113 1.59 19.16 -11.35
N ARG A 114 2.16 18.33 -12.21
CA ARG A 114 1.86 18.32 -13.64
C ARG A 114 0.37 18.14 -13.92
N GLN A 115 -0.26 17.17 -13.22
CA GLN A 115 -1.70 16.92 -13.36
C GLN A 115 -2.53 18.11 -12.91
N MET A 116 -2.17 18.75 -11.78
CA MET A 116 -2.87 19.94 -11.29
C MET A 116 -2.73 21.12 -12.28
N VAL A 117 -1.54 21.35 -12.83
CA VAL A 117 -1.31 22.37 -13.86
C VAL A 117 -2.15 22.07 -15.10
N ALA A 118 -2.16 20.83 -15.58
CA ALA A 118 -2.92 20.42 -16.75
C ALA A 118 -4.44 20.63 -16.57
N ALA A 119 -4.95 20.43 -15.37
CA ALA A 119 -6.37 20.60 -15.03
C ALA A 119 -6.77 22.06 -14.68
N SER A 120 -5.82 22.99 -14.56
CA SER A 120 -6.05 24.37 -14.13
C SER A 120 -6.07 25.34 -15.31
N ASP A 121 -6.46 26.59 -15.02
CA ASP A 121 -6.39 27.73 -15.95
C ASP A 121 -5.24 28.69 -15.59
N ILE A 122 -4.14 28.13 -15.07
CA ILE A 122 -2.95 28.93 -14.72
C ILE A 122 -2.40 29.68 -15.95
N LEU A 123 -2.01 30.92 -15.76
CA LEU A 123 -1.34 31.70 -16.79
C LEU A 123 -0.03 31.02 -17.22
N TYR A 124 0.27 31.05 -18.51
CA TYR A 124 1.45 30.39 -19.11
C TYR A 124 1.48 28.87 -18.91
N LYS A 125 0.31 28.23 -18.84
CA LYS A 125 0.11 26.79 -18.64
C LYS A 125 1.01 25.93 -19.55
N GLU A 126 1.02 26.21 -20.83
CA GLU A 126 1.79 25.45 -21.82
C GLU A 126 3.30 25.54 -21.57
N GLU A 127 3.79 26.73 -21.20
CA GLU A 127 5.20 26.92 -20.85
C GLU A 127 5.57 26.18 -19.55
N VAL A 128 4.68 26.19 -18.55
CA VAL A 128 4.85 25.42 -17.30
C VAL A 128 4.88 23.93 -17.59
N LEU A 129 3.91 23.40 -18.35
CA LEU A 129 3.85 21.99 -18.75
C LEU A 129 5.10 21.58 -19.53
N HIS A 130 5.56 22.43 -20.46
CA HIS A 130 6.79 22.16 -21.21
C HIS A 130 8.00 22.01 -20.29
N ILE A 131 8.14 22.85 -19.26
CA ILE A 131 9.22 22.72 -18.27
C ILE A 131 9.06 21.43 -17.46
N LEU A 132 7.84 21.11 -17.01
CA LEU A 132 7.57 19.91 -16.23
C LEU A 132 7.86 18.62 -17.01
N ASP A 133 7.58 18.61 -18.31
CA ASP A 133 7.73 17.43 -19.17
C ASP A 133 9.16 17.25 -19.72
N HIS A 134 9.88 18.36 -20.01
CA HIS A 134 11.13 18.29 -20.75
C HIS A 134 12.36 18.74 -19.97
N THR A 135 12.21 19.26 -18.74
CA THR A 135 13.36 19.69 -17.95
C THR A 135 13.68 18.63 -16.87
N PRO A 136 14.92 18.13 -16.80
CA PRO A 136 15.34 17.25 -15.72
C PRO A 136 15.19 17.93 -14.35
N VAL A 137 14.98 17.12 -13.29
CA VAL A 137 14.95 17.65 -11.91
C VAL A 137 16.25 18.38 -11.58
N TRP A 138 17.38 17.82 -12.05
CA TRP A 138 18.72 18.35 -11.85
C TRP A 138 19.48 18.42 -13.18
N VAL A 139 20.22 19.49 -13.39
CA VAL A 139 21.19 19.63 -14.47
C VAL A 139 22.56 19.88 -13.82
N PHE A 140 23.54 19.03 -14.16
CA PHE A 140 24.88 19.08 -13.61
C PHE A 140 25.88 19.64 -14.62
N ASP A 141 26.89 20.36 -14.14
CA ASP A 141 28.06 20.75 -14.95
C ASP A 141 29.07 19.58 -15.05
N LYS A 142 30.14 19.80 -15.78
CA LYS A 142 31.22 18.81 -15.95
C LYS A 142 31.93 18.45 -14.63
N ALA A 143 31.82 19.27 -13.61
CA ALA A 143 32.37 19.07 -12.28
C ALA A 143 31.37 18.39 -11.31
N GLY A 144 30.17 18.00 -11.80
CA GLY A 144 29.13 17.35 -10.99
C GLY A 144 28.35 18.32 -10.08
N ARG A 145 28.45 19.63 -10.31
CA ARG A 145 27.69 20.62 -9.52
C ARG A 145 26.35 20.90 -10.19
N VAL A 146 25.29 21.04 -9.40
CA VAL A 146 23.97 21.43 -9.90
C VAL A 146 24.01 22.90 -10.39
N VAL A 147 23.73 23.12 -11.66
CA VAL A 147 23.76 24.44 -12.30
C VAL A 147 22.40 24.91 -12.78
N ASP A 148 21.46 23.98 -13.03
CA ASP A 148 20.10 24.25 -13.49
C ASP A 148 19.18 23.10 -13.06
N GLY A 149 17.90 23.17 -13.42
CA GLY A 149 16.92 22.13 -13.17
C GLY A 149 15.49 22.62 -13.25
N ARG A 150 14.57 21.69 -13.23
CA ARG A 150 13.12 21.90 -13.38
C ARG A 150 12.61 23.03 -12.46
N LYS A 151 12.90 22.95 -11.18
CA LYS A 151 12.46 23.97 -10.21
C LYS A 151 12.98 25.36 -10.54
N LYS A 152 14.28 25.46 -10.82
CA LYS A 152 14.89 26.75 -11.15
C LYS A 152 14.22 27.38 -12.37
N ARG A 153 13.98 26.59 -13.43
CA ARG A 153 13.30 27.09 -14.63
C ARG A 153 11.87 27.53 -14.38
N LEU A 154 11.13 26.84 -13.51
CA LEU A 154 9.80 27.28 -13.07
C LEU A 154 9.86 28.59 -12.29
N MET A 155 10.87 28.78 -11.44
CA MET A 155 11.06 30.02 -10.68
C MET A 155 11.49 31.20 -11.58
N ASP A 156 12.22 30.94 -12.66
CA ASP A 156 12.68 31.97 -13.58
C ASP A 156 11.60 32.30 -14.63
N LEU A 157 10.63 31.43 -14.88
CA LEU A 157 9.60 31.60 -15.87
C LEU A 157 8.75 32.84 -15.59
N ARG A 158 8.74 33.80 -16.55
CA ARG A 158 7.91 35.03 -16.47
C ARG A 158 8.06 35.78 -15.14
N GLY A 159 9.28 35.90 -14.65
CA GLY A 159 9.56 36.56 -13.37
C GLY A 159 8.98 35.83 -12.13
N GLY A 160 8.73 34.53 -12.24
CA GLY A 160 8.25 33.71 -11.14
C GLY A 160 6.74 33.71 -10.93
N MET A 161 5.97 34.41 -11.77
CA MET A 161 4.50 34.47 -11.59
C MET A 161 3.83 33.09 -11.55
N PRO A 162 4.07 32.15 -12.49
CA PRO A 162 3.45 30.84 -12.42
C PRO A 162 3.90 30.05 -11.20
N TYR A 163 5.17 30.18 -10.81
CA TYR A 163 5.69 29.48 -9.61
C TYR A 163 5.02 29.98 -8.32
N THR A 164 4.85 31.30 -8.18
CA THR A 164 4.14 31.88 -7.03
C THR A 164 2.69 31.41 -6.99
N TYR A 165 2.00 31.39 -8.11
CA TYR A 165 0.64 30.87 -8.17
C TYR A 165 0.58 29.38 -7.73
N MET A 166 1.49 28.53 -8.22
CA MET A 166 1.57 27.12 -7.82
C MET A 166 1.92 26.95 -6.33
N LEU A 167 2.80 27.79 -5.80
CA LEU A 167 3.19 27.78 -4.40
C LEU A 167 1.99 28.01 -3.47
N GLU A 168 1.11 28.92 -3.84
CA GLU A 168 -0.07 29.29 -3.04
C GLU A 168 -1.24 28.32 -3.24
N ASN A 169 -1.48 27.87 -4.48
CA ASN A 169 -2.70 27.17 -4.83
C ASN A 169 -2.53 25.65 -4.97
N PHE A 170 -1.34 25.13 -5.33
CA PHE A 170 -1.13 23.72 -5.59
C PHE A 170 -0.23 23.02 -4.55
N PHE A 171 0.87 23.66 -4.13
CA PHE A 171 1.84 23.03 -3.23
C PHE A 171 1.27 22.62 -1.89
N PRO A 172 0.29 23.32 -1.29
CA PRO A 172 -0.34 22.83 -0.07
C PRO A 172 -0.97 21.45 -0.19
N ASP A 173 -1.50 21.08 -1.35
CA ASP A 173 -2.13 19.78 -1.60
C ASP A 173 -1.10 18.68 -1.92
N LEU A 174 0.07 19.07 -2.41
CA LEU A 174 1.17 18.15 -2.69
C LEU A 174 1.89 17.66 -1.41
N ARG A 175 1.71 18.33 -0.28
CA ARG A 175 2.28 17.94 1.02
C ARG A 175 1.38 16.91 1.67
N SER A 176 1.32 15.70 1.10
CA SER A 176 0.37 14.69 1.56
C SER A 176 0.95 13.28 1.57
N SER A 177 0.30 12.42 2.34
CA SER A 177 0.43 10.96 2.25
C SER A 177 -0.91 10.36 1.88
N LEU A 178 -0.90 9.41 0.97
CA LEU A 178 -2.05 8.56 0.64
C LEU A 178 -1.84 7.18 1.25
N SER A 179 -2.76 6.76 2.10
CA SER A 179 -2.82 5.40 2.63
C SER A 179 -3.92 4.63 1.91
N VAL A 180 -3.63 3.41 1.48
CA VAL A 180 -4.60 2.51 0.85
C VAL A 180 -4.60 1.20 1.62
N ALA A 181 -5.75 0.82 2.20
CA ALA A 181 -5.98 -0.48 2.80
C ALA A 181 -6.60 -1.43 1.77
N CYS A 182 -6.06 -2.65 1.69
CA CYS A 182 -6.59 -3.74 0.90
C CYS A 182 -7.11 -4.82 1.84
N TYR A 183 -8.36 -5.26 1.68
CA TYR A 183 -8.98 -6.28 2.53
C TYR A 183 -9.89 -7.19 1.70
N ARG A 184 -10.13 -8.42 2.21
CA ARG A 184 -11.08 -9.36 1.63
C ARG A 184 -12.49 -8.91 1.94
N LYS A 185 -13.36 -8.80 0.93
CA LYS A 185 -14.77 -8.53 1.18
C LYS A 185 -15.44 -9.71 1.90
N PRO A 186 -16.44 -9.46 2.76
CA PRO A 186 -17.24 -10.53 3.34
C PRO A 186 -17.90 -11.36 2.23
N GLU A 187 -17.88 -12.68 2.39
CA GLU A 187 -18.63 -13.53 1.46
C GLU A 187 -20.13 -13.21 1.57
N PRO A 188 -20.83 -13.08 0.45
CA PRO A 188 -22.28 -12.92 0.47
C PRO A 188 -22.89 -14.15 1.17
N PRO A 189 -23.95 -13.97 1.99
CA PRO A 189 -24.59 -15.10 2.66
C PRO A 189 -25.02 -16.13 1.61
N VAL A 190 -24.52 -17.35 1.77
CA VAL A 190 -24.91 -18.48 0.90
C VAL A 190 -26.43 -18.63 1.05
N LYS A 191 -27.18 -18.34 -0.02
CA LYS A 191 -28.60 -18.67 -0.08
C LYS A 191 -28.69 -20.19 -0.04
N VAL A 192 -29.00 -20.73 1.13
CA VAL A 192 -29.33 -22.15 1.28
C VAL A 192 -30.63 -22.35 0.48
N ILE A 193 -30.48 -22.87 -0.72
CA ILE A 193 -31.62 -23.34 -1.49
C ILE A 193 -32.11 -24.58 -0.75
N PRO A 194 -33.33 -24.62 -0.21
CA PRO A 194 -33.83 -25.81 0.47
C PRO A 194 -33.82 -26.94 -0.53
N GLN A 195 -32.98 -27.92 -0.28
CA GLN A 195 -33.00 -29.18 -1.06
C GLN A 195 -34.36 -29.81 -0.81
N LYS A 196 -35.15 -29.91 -1.87
CA LYS A 196 -36.41 -30.64 -1.88
C LYS A 196 -36.05 -32.09 -1.50
N GLU A 197 -36.50 -32.52 -0.33
CA GLU A 197 -36.34 -33.91 0.12
C GLU A 197 -36.93 -34.83 -0.95
N THR A 198 -36.05 -35.48 -1.67
CA THR A 198 -36.46 -36.59 -2.54
C THR A 198 -36.70 -37.78 -1.62
N LYS A 199 -37.97 -38.08 -1.38
CA LYS A 199 -38.40 -39.30 -0.69
C LYS A 199 -37.72 -40.50 -1.34
N VAL A 200 -36.72 -41.03 -0.65
CA VAL A 200 -36.10 -42.28 -1.01
C VAL A 200 -37.13 -43.39 -0.65
N LYS A 201 -37.60 -44.06 -1.69
CA LYS A 201 -38.44 -45.26 -1.61
C LYS A 201 -37.59 -46.36 -0.97
N GLU A 202 -38.06 -46.88 0.17
CA GLU A 202 -37.50 -47.97 0.93
C GLU A 202 -37.43 -49.24 0.02
N PRO A 203 -36.29 -49.92 -0.08
CA PRO A 203 -36.22 -51.24 -0.67
C PRO A 203 -36.46 -52.33 0.39
N GLU A 204 -37.36 -53.22 0.07
CA GLU A 204 -37.77 -54.44 0.75
C GLU A 204 -36.59 -55.38 1.06
N PRO A 205 -36.65 -56.17 2.16
CA PRO A 205 -35.51 -56.95 2.66
C PRO A 205 -35.40 -58.31 1.94
N ALA A 206 -34.22 -58.66 1.45
CA ALA A 206 -33.91 -60.03 1.00
C ALA A 206 -32.72 -60.59 1.79
N LEU A 207 -33.08 -61.55 2.65
CA LEU A 207 -32.40 -62.80 3.09
C LEU A 207 -30.86 -62.88 2.98
N GLN A 208 -30.28 -63.10 4.18
CA GLN A 208 -28.97 -63.74 4.40
C GLN A 208 -28.95 -65.20 3.92
N PRO A 209 -27.77 -65.82 3.65
CA PRO A 209 -27.09 -66.50 4.76
C PRO A 209 -25.53 -66.49 4.70
N ASP A 210 -25.03 -66.48 5.93
CA ASP A 210 -23.95 -67.30 6.50
C ASP A 210 -22.54 -67.42 5.92
N SER A 211 -21.64 -67.09 6.78
CA SER A 211 -20.58 -67.93 7.38
C SER A 211 -19.14 -67.70 6.87
N VAL A 212 -18.36 -67.42 7.77
CA VAL A 212 -17.19 -68.01 8.46
C VAL A 212 -15.82 -67.41 8.14
N ALA A 213 -15.23 -66.97 9.24
CA ALA A 213 -13.90 -67.20 9.82
C ALA A 213 -12.66 -66.44 9.26
N GLU A 214 -12.08 -65.71 10.19
CA GLU A 214 -10.71 -65.84 10.75
C GLU A 214 -9.55 -65.61 9.78
N THR A 215 -8.53 -64.82 10.08
CA THR A 215 -7.59 -64.85 11.21
C THR A 215 -6.55 -63.76 11.02
N THR A 216 -6.27 -63.02 12.07
CA THR A 216 -4.98 -62.65 12.64
C THR A 216 -3.82 -62.16 11.76
N SER A 217 -3.28 -60.98 11.98
CA SER A 217 -2.05 -60.73 12.74
C SER A 217 -1.43 -59.38 12.38
N GLU A 218 -1.21 -58.58 13.40
CA GLU A 218 -0.16 -57.58 13.57
C GLU A 218 1.22 -58.29 13.62
N PRO A 219 2.40 -57.62 13.65
CA PRO A 219 2.71 -56.24 14.05
C PRO A 219 3.85 -55.52 13.30
N ALA A 220 3.89 -54.21 13.58
CA ALA A 220 5.07 -53.32 13.82
C ALA A 220 6.35 -53.41 12.98
N THR A 221 6.84 -52.24 12.56
CA THR A 221 8.16 -51.71 12.95
C THR A 221 8.37 -50.30 12.39
N VAL A 222 8.43 -49.35 13.25
CA VAL A 222 9.37 -48.22 13.49
C VAL A 222 10.50 -48.01 12.48
N ARG A 223 10.66 -46.75 12.00
CA ARG A 223 11.88 -45.94 12.00
C ARG A 223 11.65 -44.61 11.27
N GLN A 224 11.75 -43.57 12.04
CA GLN A 224 12.83 -42.57 12.21
C GLN A 224 12.85 -41.43 11.18
N GLU A 225 12.53 -40.29 11.69
CA GLU A 225 13.07 -38.92 11.58
C GLU A 225 14.08 -38.61 10.49
N ALA A 226 13.77 -37.55 9.73
CA ALA A 226 14.78 -36.61 9.24
C ALA A 226 14.22 -35.19 9.32
N THR A 227 14.66 -34.47 10.34
CA THR A 227 14.51 -33.05 10.55
C THR A 227 15.30 -32.28 9.50
N VAL A 228 14.65 -31.52 8.63
CA VAL A 228 15.30 -30.53 7.78
C VAL A 228 14.96 -29.14 8.30
N GLN A 229 15.96 -28.48 8.88
CA GLN A 229 15.89 -27.06 9.26
C GLN A 229 15.91 -26.18 8.01
N PRO A 230 15.11 -25.12 7.92
CA PRO A 230 15.28 -24.13 6.87
C PRO A 230 16.41 -23.14 7.22
N GLN A 231 17.38 -23.05 6.34
CA GLN A 231 18.46 -22.07 6.40
C GLN A 231 17.93 -20.67 6.12
N ARG A 232 18.30 -19.71 6.98
CA ARG A 232 18.07 -18.27 6.81
C ARG A 232 18.98 -17.74 5.70
N PRO A 233 18.50 -16.88 4.78
CA PRO A 233 19.38 -16.16 3.88
C PRO A 233 20.13 -15.06 4.64
N THR A 234 21.44 -15.06 4.51
CA THR A 234 22.36 -14.05 5.03
C THR A 234 22.25 -12.78 4.17
N VAL A 235 21.77 -11.71 4.75
CA VAL A 235 21.77 -10.38 4.12
C VAL A 235 23.18 -9.80 4.27
N GLN A 236 23.90 -9.69 3.18
CA GLN A 236 25.16 -8.94 3.11
C GLN A 236 24.86 -7.44 3.20
N ARG A 237 25.28 -6.81 4.29
CA ARG A 237 25.33 -5.35 4.43
C ARG A 237 26.44 -4.79 3.54
N LEU A 238 26.06 -4.10 2.48
CA LEU A 238 26.97 -3.20 1.76
C LEU A 238 27.18 -1.95 2.62
N ALA A 239 28.38 -1.80 3.13
CA ALA A 239 28.83 -0.60 3.81
C ALA A 239 29.08 0.50 2.78
N VAL A 240 28.18 1.48 2.69
CA VAL A 240 28.43 2.73 1.97
C VAL A 240 29.23 3.65 2.89
N LYS A 241 30.49 3.88 2.53
CA LYS A 241 31.35 4.88 3.18
C LYS A 241 30.78 6.28 2.92
N THR A 242 30.30 6.91 3.97
CA THR A 242 29.90 8.32 3.97
C THR A 242 31.18 9.17 4.05
N ASN A 243 31.58 9.78 2.96
CA ASN A 243 32.51 10.92 3.01
C ASN A 243 31.67 12.19 3.24
N LEU A 244 31.66 12.64 4.49
CA LEU A 244 31.32 14.00 4.86
C LEU A 244 32.51 14.90 4.53
N LEU A 245 32.33 15.86 3.65
CA LEU A 245 33.11 17.12 3.65
C LEU A 245 32.25 18.23 3.02
N TYR A 246 31.93 19.23 3.87
CA TYR A 246 31.48 20.63 3.71
C TYR A 246 30.20 20.91 2.93
#